data_84dfcb77d13b6c987127daae90743cc2
#
_entry.id   84dfcb77d13b6c987127daae90743cc2
#
_cell.length_a   1.000
_cell.length_b   1.000
_cell.length_c   1.000
_cell.angle_alpha   90.00
_cell.angle_beta   90.00
_cell.angle_gamma   90.00
#
_symmetry.space_group_name_H-M   'P 1'
#
loop_
_entity.id
_entity.type
_entity.pdbx_description
1 polymer ?
#
loop_
_entity_poly.entity_id
_entity_poly.type
_entity_poly.pdbx_seq_one_letter_code
_entity_poly.pdbx_strand_id
1 'polypeptide(L)'
;VQLVVAGLVVILLDELLQKGYGLGSGISLFIATNICESIVWKAFSPTTINTGRGPEFEGAIIALFHLLLTWKDKQRALREAFYRQNLPNIMNLLATLLVFATVIYLQGFRVEIPVKSARQRGMRGSYPVRLFYTSNMPIMLQSALCSNIFLVSQMLYSRFSDNLLVRLLGVWEPREGSAQLHATSGIAYYMSPPLNFKEALLDPVHTAIYVTFMLVACALFSKTWIEVSGSSPRDVAKQLKDQGLVMAGHREQSMYKELKRVIPTAAAFGGACIGALSVASDLLGALGSGTGILLAVT
;
A
#
# COMPACT_ATOMS: atom_id res chain seq x y z
N VAL A 1 6.29 20.38 -19.51
CA VAL A 1 5.09 20.59 -20.36
C VAL A 1 4.33 19.28 -20.57
N GLN A 2 5.01 18.20 -20.95
CA GLN A 2 4.38 16.90 -21.22
C GLN A 2 3.68 16.34 -19.97
N LEU A 3 4.30 16.44 -18.80
CA LEU A 3 3.73 15.96 -17.55
C LEU A 3 2.48 16.75 -17.14
N VAL A 4 2.49 18.07 -17.37
CA VAL A 4 1.34 18.92 -17.08
C VAL A 4 0.15 18.56 -17.97
N VAL A 5 0.38 18.38 -19.26
CA VAL A 5 -0.66 17.96 -20.22
C VAL A 5 -1.23 16.59 -19.83
N ALA A 6 -0.35 15.64 -19.49
CA ALA A 6 -0.78 14.31 -19.04
C ALA A 6 -1.63 14.39 -17.77
N GLY A 7 -1.24 15.25 -16.81
CA GLY A 7 -2.02 15.48 -15.59
C GLY A 7 -3.41 16.01 -15.87
N LEU A 8 -3.53 16.97 -16.79
CA LEU A 8 -4.83 17.51 -17.20
C LEU A 8 -5.71 16.45 -17.85
N VAL A 9 -5.13 15.61 -18.72
CA VAL A 9 -5.86 14.50 -19.35
C VAL A 9 -6.39 13.52 -18.31
N VAL A 10 -5.56 13.16 -17.31
CA VAL A 10 -5.96 12.27 -16.23
C VAL A 10 -7.12 12.85 -15.43
N ILE A 11 -7.06 14.15 -15.09
CA ILE A 11 -8.13 14.82 -14.34
C ILE A 11 -9.46 14.80 -15.13
N LEU A 12 -9.40 15.06 -16.42
CA LEU A 12 -10.61 15.05 -17.27
C LEU A 12 -11.19 13.63 -17.37
N LEU A 13 -10.35 12.61 -17.52
CA LEU A 13 -10.80 11.22 -17.55
C LEU A 13 -11.39 10.77 -16.23
N ASP A 14 -10.81 11.21 -15.10
CA ASP A 14 -11.33 10.91 -13.78
C ASP A 14 -12.73 11.49 -13.59
N GLU A 15 -12.93 12.75 -13.99
CA GLU A 15 -14.24 13.41 -13.94
C GLU A 15 -15.26 12.68 -14.80
N LEU A 16 -14.88 12.25 -16.00
CA LEU A 16 -15.75 11.49 -16.88
C LEU A 16 -16.17 10.16 -16.24
N LEU A 17 -15.24 9.44 -15.64
CA LEU A 17 -15.53 8.17 -14.99
C LEU A 17 -16.46 8.32 -13.79
N GLN A 18 -16.28 9.38 -13.00
CA GLN A 18 -17.13 9.62 -11.85
C GLN A 18 -18.56 10.01 -12.23
N LYS A 19 -18.70 10.87 -13.22
CA LYS A 19 -20.03 11.41 -13.63
C LYS A 19 -20.73 10.54 -14.67
N GLY A 20 -19.98 9.98 -15.63
CA GLY A 20 -20.57 9.27 -16.76
C GLY A 20 -20.86 7.80 -16.50
N TYR A 21 -19.95 7.09 -15.88
CA TYR A 21 -20.04 5.63 -15.75
C TYR A 21 -20.15 5.12 -14.30
N GLY A 22 -20.00 5.99 -13.31
CA GLY A 22 -20.12 5.61 -11.91
C GLY A 22 -19.11 4.59 -11.42
N LEU A 23 -17.92 4.53 -12.05
CA LEU A 23 -16.87 3.56 -11.74
C LEU A 23 -15.99 3.96 -10.56
N GLY A 24 -16.33 5.05 -9.87
CA GLY A 24 -15.54 5.55 -8.75
C GLY A 24 -14.39 6.45 -9.18
N SER A 25 -13.33 6.48 -8.39
CA SER A 25 -12.19 7.35 -8.68
C SER A 25 -11.34 6.82 -9.83
N GLY A 26 -11.17 7.63 -10.86
CA GLY A 26 -10.32 7.30 -12.01
C GLY A 26 -8.84 7.25 -11.64
N ILE A 27 -8.41 8.08 -10.68
CA ILE A 27 -7.02 8.10 -10.21
C ILE A 27 -6.65 6.77 -9.57
N SER A 28 -7.52 6.23 -8.70
CA SER A 28 -7.32 4.92 -8.09
C SER A 28 -7.28 3.80 -9.13
N LEU A 29 -8.17 3.88 -10.14
CA LEU A 29 -8.22 2.92 -11.23
C LEU A 29 -6.92 2.94 -12.05
N PHE A 30 -6.40 4.11 -12.37
CA PHE A 30 -5.16 4.24 -13.15
C PHE A 30 -3.96 3.71 -12.37
N ILE A 31 -3.86 4.01 -11.08
CA ILE A 31 -2.79 3.50 -10.21
C ILE A 31 -2.85 1.98 -10.15
N ALA A 32 -4.04 1.42 -9.93
CA ALA A 32 -4.24 -0.03 -9.88
C ALA A 32 -3.86 -0.70 -11.20
N THR A 33 -4.25 -0.11 -12.33
CA THR A 33 -3.91 -0.63 -13.66
C THR A 33 -2.40 -0.64 -13.88
N ASN A 34 -1.70 0.43 -13.54
CA ASN A 34 -0.24 0.51 -13.69
C ASN A 34 0.47 -0.54 -12.85
N ILE A 35 0.03 -0.74 -11.62
CA ILE A 35 0.64 -1.72 -10.71
C ILE A 35 0.39 -3.14 -11.20
N CYS A 36 -0.82 -3.45 -11.62
CA CYS A 36 -1.17 -4.76 -12.17
C CYS A 36 -0.38 -5.05 -13.46
N GLU A 37 -0.23 -4.04 -14.33
CA GLU A 37 0.58 -4.17 -15.55
C GLU A 37 2.04 -4.48 -15.19
N SER A 38 2.60 -3.78 -14.22
CA SER A 38 3.98 -4.01 -13.77
C SER A 38 4.17 -5.44 -13.25
N ILE A 39 3.21 -5.93 -12.46
CA ILE A 39 3.26 -7.30 -11.90
C ILE A 39 3.17 -8.33 -13.02
N VAL A 40 2.25 -8.17 -13.96
CA VAL A 40 2.08 -9.08 -15.10
C VAL A 40 3.33 -9.06 -15.99
N TRP A 41 3.90 -7.89 -16.25
CA TRP A 41 5.13 -7.77 -17.03
C TRP A 41 6.28 -8.53 -16.37
N LYS A 42 6.46 -8.39 -15.06
CA LYS A 42 7.48 -9.11 -14.32
C LYS A 42 7.27 -10.61 -14.32
N ALA A 43 6.00 -11.06 -14.42
CA ALA A 43 5.69 -12.48 -14.47
C ALA A 43 5.84 -13.08 -15.87
N PHE A 44 5.47 -12.35 -16.92
CA PHE A 44 5.34 -12.88 -18.29
C PHE A 44 6.19 -12.17 -19.34
N SER A 45 7.18 -11.36 -18.95
CA SER A 45 7.98 -10.61 -19.93
C SER A 45 8.78 -11.54 -20.84
N PRO A 46 8.64 -11.42 -22.16
CA PRO A 46 9.46 -12.19 -23.11
C PRO A 46 10.84 -11.58 -23.36
N THR A 47 11.12 -10.41 -22.77
CA THR A 47 12.39 -9.71 -22.95
C THR A 47 13.55 -10.48 -22.34
N THR A 48 14.63 -10.64 -23.09
CA THR A 48 15.84 -11.31 -22.60
C THR A 48 16.84 -10.29 -22.09
N ILE A 49 17.45 -10.60 -20.94
CA ILE A 49 18.50 -9.78 -20.33
C ILE A 49 19.74 -10.64 -20.15
N ASN A 50 20.89 -10.09 -20.50
CA ASN A 50 22.17 -10.78 -20.30
C ASN A 50 22.70 -10.42 -18.91
N THR A 51 22.68 -11.40 -18.01
CA THR A 51 23.15 -11.25 -16.62
C THR A 51 24.56 -11.80 -16.40
N GLY A 52 25.32 -12.09 -17.47
CA GLY A 52 26.65 -12.67 -17.39
C GLY A 52 26.67 -14.21 -17.48
N ARG A 53 25.52 -14.86 -17.34
CA ARG A 53 25.34 -16.30 -17.51
C ARG A 53 24.81 -16.66 -18.91
N GLY A 54 24.60 -15.67 -19.75
CA GLY A 54 23.92 -15.80 -21.02
C GLY A 54 22.57 -15.08 -21.00
N PRO A 55 21.87 -15.01 -22.13
CA PRO A 55 20.57 -14.36 -22.16
C PRO A 55 19.54 -15.15 -21.35
N GLU A 56 18.86 -14.48 -20.43
CA GLU A 56 17.79 -15.05 -19.61
C GLU A 56 16.51 -14.24 -19.79
N PHE A 57 15.36 -14.89 -19.74
CA PHE A 57 14.08 -14.22 -19.79
C PHE A 57 13.82 -13.45 -18.49
N GLU A 58 13.34 -12.22 -18.59
CA GLU A 58 13.04 -11.37 -17.46
C GLU A 58 11.83 -11.86 -16.68
N GLY A 59 10.79 -12.36 -17.37
CA GLY A 59 9.57 -12.84 -16.73
C GLY A 59 9.79 -14.11 -15.92
N ALA A 60 9.25 -14.14 -14.71
CA ALA A 60 9.45 -15.24 -13.77
C ALA A 60 8.88 -16.57 -14.31
N ILE A 61 7.66 -16.57 -14.83
CA ILE A 61 6.98 -17.77 -15.33
C ILE A 61 7.62 -18.25 -16.63
N ILE A 62 7.93 -17.36 -17.55
CA ILE A 62 8.58 -17.68 -18.83
C ILE A 62 9.97 -18.26 -18.58
N ALA A 63 10.71 -17.68 -17.62
CA ALA A 63 12.02 -18.20 -17.23
C ALA A 63 11.92 -19.59 -16.62
N LEU A 64 10.87 -19.88 -15.85
CA LEU A 64 10.64 -21.21 -15.30
C LEU A 64 10.49 -22.25 -16.41
N PHE A 65 9.65 -21.99 -17.40
CA PHE A 65 9.47 -22.91 -18.53
C PHE A 65 10.75 -23.08 -19.34
N HIS A 66 11.46 -21.98 -19.61
CA HIS A 66 12.72 -22.02 -20.33
C HIS A 66 13.75 -22.90 -19.61
N LEU A 67 13.93 -22.70 -18.31
CA LEU A 67 14.89 -23.46 -17.52
C LEU A 67 14.53 -24.93 -17.44
N LEU A 68 13.25 -25.27 -17.30
CA LEU A 68 12.78 -26.65 -17.26
C LEU A 68 13.00 -27.38 -18.58
N LEU A 69 12.82 -26.69 -19.71
CA LEU A 69 12.96 -27.29 -21.03
C LEU A 69 14.41 -27.41 -21.52
N THR A 70 15.27 -26.45 -21.12
CA THR A 70 16.63 -26.38 -21.65
C THR A 70 17.70 -27.02 -20.77
N TRP A 71 17.50 -27.04 -19.47
CA TRP A 71 18.49 -27.60 -18.54
C TRP A 71 18.31 -29.11 -18.39
N LYS A 72 19.42 -29.85 -18.38
CA LYS A 72 19.42 -31.30 -18.21
C LYS A 72 19.05 -31.72 -16.80
N ASP A 73 19.48 -30.92 -15.79
CA ASP A 73 19.15 -31.18 -14.37
C ASP A 73 17.93 -30.38 -13.96
N LYS A 74 16.79 -31.06 -13.88
CA LYS A 74 15.52 -30.43 -13.57
C LYS A 74 15.43 -29.87 -12.12
N GLN A 75 16.08 -30.57 -11.17
CA GLN A 75 16.09 -30.09 -9.78
C GLN A 75 16.84 -28.79 -9.64
N ARG A 76 17.99 -28.67 -10.29
CA ARG A 76 18.78 -27.45 -10.30
C ARG A 76 18.07 -26.33 -11.03
N ALA A 77 17.39 -26.65 -12.12
CA ALA A 77 16.59 -25.68 -12.88
C ALA A 77 15.45 -25.11 -12.03
N LEU A 78 14.74 -25.96 -11.27
CA LEU A 78 13.70 -25.51 -10.36
C LEU A 78 14.27 -24.62 -9.26
N ARG A 79 15.39 -24.99 -8.67
CA ARG A 79 16.05 -24.18 -7.62
C ARG A 79 16.43 -22.80 -8.16
N GLU A 80 17.00 -22.73 -9.35
CA GLU A 80 17.35 -21.46 -10.00
C GLU A 80 16.09 -20.61 -10.27
N ALA A 81 15.02 -21.22 -10.75
CA ALA A 81 13.78 -20.50 -11.05
C ALA A 81 13.14 -19.91 -9.78
N PHE A 82 13.19 -20.64 -8.65
CA PHE A 82 12.60 -20.17 -7.39
C PHE A 82 13.45 -19.13 -6.66
N TYR A 83 14.78 -19.19 -6.78
CA TYR A 83 15.67 -18.36 -5.95
C TYR A 83 16.64 -17.51 -6.76
N ARG A 84 16.36 -17.25 -8.04
CA ARG A 84 17.29 -16.43 -8.84
C ARG A 84 17.36 -15.00 -8.30
N GLN A 85 18.58 -14.45 -8.35
CA GLN A 85 18.86 -13.11 -7.85
C GLN A 85 18.75 -12.08 -8.98
N ASN A 86 18.49 -10.82 -8.61
CA ASN A 86 18.44 -9.63 -9.48
C ASN A 86 17.29 -9.61 -10.50
N LEU A 87 16.54 -10.69 -10.64
CA LEU A 87 15.37 -10.76 -11.51
C LEU A 87 14.18 -11.30 -10.73
N PRO A 88 12.95 -10.99 -11.14
CA PRO A 88 11.77 -11.55 -10.48
C PRO A 88 11.82 -13.08 -10.49
N ASN A 89 11.55 -13.69 -9.35
CA ASN A 89 11.51 -15.14 -9.22
C ASN A 89 10.11 -15.60 -8.79
N ILE A 90 9.89 -16.92 -8.80
CA ILE A 90 8.57 -17.49 -8.49
C ILE A 90 8.19 -17.23 -7.03
N MET A 91 9.17 -17.20 -6.13
CA MET A 91 8.89 -16.89 -4.72
C MET A 91 8.32 -15.47 -4.54
N ASN A 92 8.81 -14.48 -5.30
CA ASN A 92 8.26 -13.13 -5.29
C ASN A 92 6.81 -13.12 -5.79
N LEU A 93 6.52 -13.90 -6.84
CA LEU A 93 5.17 -14.03 -7.38
C LEU A 93 4.23 -14.67 -6.36
N LEU A 94 4.67 -15.75 -5.69
CA LEU A 94 3.89 -16.40 -4.65
C LEU A 94 3.63 -15.47 -3.47
N ALA A 95 4.62 -14.69 -3.05
CA ALA A 95 4.47 -13.69 -2.01
C ALA A 95 3.42 -12.63 -2.40
N THR A 96 3.44 -12.18 -3.65
CA THR A 96 2.45 -11.23 -4.18
C THR A 96 1.04 -11.80 -4.12
N LEU A 97 0.86 -13.05 -4.55
CA LEU A 97 -0.43 -13.73 -4.50
C LEU A 97 -0.93 -13.90 -3.07
N LEU A 98 -0.04 -14.25 -2.14
CA LEU A 98 -0.37 -14.39 -0.73
C LEU A 98 -0.86 -13.06 -0.14
N VAL A 99 -0.18 -11.96 -0.45
CA VAL A 99 -0.57 -10.63 0.03
C VAL A 99 -1.93 -10.24 -0.54
N PHE A 100 -2.18 -10.45 -1.83
CA PHE A 100 -3.48 -10.17 -2.44
C PHE A 100 -4.59 -10.96 -1.76
N ALA A 101 -4.38 -12.25 -1.53
CA ALA A 101 -5.37 -13.10 -0.88
C ALA A 101 -5.66 -12.63 0.55
N THR A 102 -4.63 -12.25 1.30
CA THR A 102 -4.78 -11.76 2.68
C THR A 102 -5.56 -10.46 2.72
N VAL A 103 -5.25 -9.52 1.82
CA VAL A 103 -5.95 -8.23 1.77
C VAL A 103 -7.41 -8.42 1.40
N ILE A 104 -7.71 -9.27 0.41
CA ILE A 104 -9.08 -9.56 0.00
C ILE A 104 -9.88 -10.17 1.16
N TYR A 105 -9.26 -11.11 1.88
CA TYR A 105 -9.90 -11.73 3.06
C TYR A 105 -10.21 -10.69 4.13
N LEU A 106 -9.25 -9.81 4.45
CA LEU A 106 -9.43 -8.78 5.48
C LEU A 106 -10.45 -7.71 5.09
N GLN A 107 -10.63 -7.45 3.80
CA GLN A 107 -11.66 -6.52 3.34
C GLN A 107 -13.09 -7.00 3.65
N GLY A 108 -13.26 -8.28 3.85
CA GLY A 108 -14.55 -8.86 4.22
C GLY A 108 -14.97 -8.59 5.65
N PHE A 109 -14.04 -8.21 6.52
CA PHE A 109 -14.38 -7.91 7.92
C PHE A 109 -15.13 -6.60 8.04
N ARG A 110 -16.26 -6.65 8.71
CA ARG A 110 -17.10 -5.48 8.94
C ARG A 110 -17.94 -5.67 10.19
N VAL A 111 -18.30 -4.56 10.84
CA VAL A 111 -19.27 -4.53 11.90
C VAL A 111 -20.56 -3.94 11.34
N GLU A 112 -21.66 -4.66 11.44
CA GLU A 112 -22.96 -4.21 10.95
C GLU A 112 -23.74 -3.57 12.09
N ILE A 113 -24.20 -2.34 11.86
CA ILE A 113 -25.07 -1.64 12.79
C ILE A 113 -26.48 -1.71 12.23
N PRO A 114 -27.45 -2.32 12.96
CA PRO A 114 -28.82 -2.41 12.48
C PRO A 114 -29.47 -1.03 12.44
N VAL A 115 -30.04 -0.70 11.28
CA VAL A 115 -30.78 0.56 11.07
C VAL A 115 -32.16 0.25 10.52
N LYS A 116 -33.12 1.10 10.84
CA LYS A 116 -34.46 1.01 10.26
C LYS A 116 -34.87 2.35 9.70
N SER A 117 -35.75 2.33 8.67
CA SER A 117 -36.27 3.57 8.11
C SER A 117 -37.31 4.18 9.03
N ALA A 118 -37.18 5.46 9.37
CA ALA A 118 -38.18 6.21 10.11
C ALA A 118 -39.44 6.50 9.28
N ARG A 119 -39.32 6.48 7.95
CA ARG A 119 -40.42 6.80 7.03
C ARG A 119 -41.25 5.61 6.63
N GLN A 120 -40.67 4.40 6.62
CA GLN A 120 -41.36 3.18 6.24
C GLN A 120 -41.19 2.13 7.34
N ARG A 121 -42.33 1.69 7.88
CA ARG A 121 -42.34 0.61 8.88
C ARG A 121 -42.01 -0.72 8.18
N GLY A 122 -41.09 -1.48 8.76
CA GLY A 122 -40.73 -2.79 8.27
C GLY A 122 -39.48 -2.85 7.39
N MET A 123 -38.94 -1.73 6.93
CA MET A 123 -37.65 -1.70 6.23
C MET A 123 -36.53 -1.66 7.25
N ARG A 124 -35.82 -2.78 7.37
CA ARG A 124 -34.65 -2.90 8.21
C ARG A 124 -33.42 -3.15 7.33
N GLY A 125 -32.37 -2.41 7.58
CA GLY A 125 -31.09 -2.62 6.91
C GLY A 125 -29.96 -2.64 7.91
N SER A 126 -28.75 -2.75 7.43
CA SER A 126 -27.58 -2.63 8.26
C SER A 126 -26.62 -1.60 7.65
N TYR A 127 -25.96 -0.85 8.52
CA TYR A 127 -24.90 0.06 8.11
C TYR A 127 -23.56 -0.62 8.40
N PRO A 128 -22.80 -1.04 7.38
CA PRO A 128 -21.54 -1.73 7.62
C PRO A 128 -20.43 -0.73 7.91
N VAL A 129 -19.65 -1.01 8.95
CA VAL A 129 -18.39 -0.32 9.22
C VAL A 129 -17.26 -1.29 8.89
N ARG A 130 -16.53 -1.01 7.84
CA ARG A 130 -15.47 -1.89 7.34
C ARG A 130 -14.22 -1.81 8.21
N LEU A 131 -13.44 -2.89 8.24
CA LEU A 131 -12.13 -2.88 8.88
C LEU A 131 -11.21 -1.84 8.23
N PHE A 132 -11.20 -1.80 6.92
CA PHE A 132 -10.44 -0.78 6.18
C PHE A 132 -11.35 0.44 5.89
N TYR A 133 -11.75 1.12 6.97
CA TYR A 133 -12.71 2.23 6.89
C TYR A 133 -12.23 3.38 6.02
N THR A 134 -10.96 3.71 6.14
CA THR A 134 -10.33 4.79 5.37
C THR A 134 -9.67 4.29 4.07
N SER A 135 -9.86 3.02 3.71
CA SER A 135 -9.23 2.40 2.54
C SER A 135 -7.71 2.53 2.58
N ASN A 136 -7.13 2.95 1.47
CA ASN A 136 -5.69 3.08 1.29
C ASN A 136 -5.13 4.47 1.64
N MET A 137 -5.96 5.38 2.14
CA MET A 137 -5.51 6.76 2.42
C MET A 137 -4.38 6.87 3.44
N PRO A 138 -4.38 6.09 4.56
CA PRO A 138 -3.25 6.15 5.50
C PRO A 138 -1.91 5.81 4.85
N ILE A 139 -1.90 4.80 4.00
CA ILE A 139 -0.70 4.37 3.30
C ILE A 139 -0.22 5.44 2.30
N MET A 140 -1.15 6.05 1.58
CA MET A 140 -0.82 7.12 0.63
C MET A 140 -0.20 8.32 1.33
N LEU A 141 -0.80 8.75 2.44
CA LEU A 141 -0.32 9.88 3.22
C LEU A 141 1.05 9.59 3.84
N GLN A 142 1.24 8.41 4.38
CA GLN A 142 2.51 7.99 4.96
C GLN A 142 3.61 7.93 3.90
N SER A 143 3.32 7.37 2.72
CA SER A 143 4.27 7.29 1.61
C SER A 143 4.66 8.68 1.10
N ALA A 144 3.69 9.59 0.98
CA ALA A 144 3.96 10.97 0.55
C ALA A 144 4.87 11.69 1.55
N LEU A 145 4.59 11.53 2.85
CA LEU A 145 5.40 12.13 3.91
C LEU A 145 6.85 11.63 3.86
N CYS A 146 7.03 10.32 3.75
CA CYS A 146 8.35 9.71 3.69
C CYS A 146 9.12 10.15 2.43
N SER A 147 8.46 10.20 1.28
CA SER A 147 9.08 10.63 0.02
C SER A 147 9.55 12.08 0.11
N ASN A 148 8.74 12.96 0.69
CA ASN A 148 9.10 14.36 0.86
C ASN A 148 10.29 14.52 1.80
N ILE A 149 10.31 13.79 2.92
CA ILE A 149 11.42 13.84 3.88
C ILE A 149 12.71 13.32 3.23
N PHE A 150 12.64 12.23 2.47
CA PHE A 150 13.80 11.66 1.78
C PHE A 150 14.36 12.63 0.74
N LEU A 151 13.50 13.27 -0.03
CA LEU A 151 13.91 14.24 -1.04
C LEU A 151 14.63 15.44 -0.41
N VAL A 152 14.03 16.02 0.63
CA VAL A 152 14.62 17.16 1.36
C VAL A 152 15.96 16.77 1.98
N SER A 153 16.05 15.58 2.58
CA SER A 153 17.27 15.06 3.19
C SER A 153 18.38 14.90 2.15
N GLN A 154 18.07 14.33 0.98
CA GLN A 154 19.04 14.19 -0.12
C GLN A 154 19.55 15.54 -0.61
N MET A 155 18.66 16.50 -0.81
CA MET A 155 19.02 17.81 -1.30
C MET A 155 19.92 18.55 -0.32
N LEU A 156 19.59 18.51 0.97
CA LEU A 156 20.38 19.15 2.00
C LEU A 156 21.76 18.49 2.15
N TYR A 157 21.81 17.16 2.11
CA TYR A 157 23.05 16.43 2.22
C TYR A 157 24.00 16.73 1.03
N SER A 158 23.46 16.87 -0.16
CA SER A 158 24.27 17.16 -1.36
C SER A 158 24.91 18.55 -1.32
N ARG A 159 24.25 19.53 -0.64
CA ARG A 159 24.76 20.91 -0.55
C ARG A 159 25.54 21.18 0.75
N PHE A 160 25.09 20.63 1.87
CA PHE A 160 25.60 20.96 3.21
C PHE A 160 25.99 19.69 3.97
N SER A 161 26.80 18.84 3.33
CA SER A 161 27.19 17.55 3.91
C SER A 161 27.95 17.68 5.24
N ASP A 162 28.58 18.81 5.52
CA ASP A 162 29.36 19.05 6.75
C ASP A 162 28.52 19.51 7.92
N ASN A 163 27.26 19.85 7.71
CA ASN A 163 26.38 20.36 8.76
C ASN A 163 25.85 19.18 9.61
N LEU A 164 25.97 19.31 10.93
CA LEU A 164 25.52 18.29 11.88
C LEU A 164 24.02 17.99 11.77
N LEU A 165 23.21 19.03 11.61
CA LEU A 165 21.76 18.88 11.46
C LEU A 165 21.39 18.10 10.22
N VAL A 166 22.08 18.34 9.10
CA VAL A 166 21.86 17.62 7.85
C VAL A 166 22.24 16.15 8.01
N ARG A 167 23.31 15.85 8.74
CA ARG A 167 23.73 14.47 9.03
C ARG A 167 22.74 13.75 9.93
N LEU A 168 22.08 14.45 10.85
CA LEU A 168 21.03 13.89 11.68
C LEU A 168 19.81 13.47 10.85
N LEU A 169 19.46 14.24 9.81
CA LEU A 169 18.35 13.90 8.92
C LEU A 169 18.64 12.65 8.10
N GLY A 170 19.87 12.50 7.62
CA GLY A 170 20.23 11.31 6.88
C GLY A 170 21.55 11.46 6.15
N VAL A 171 22.32 10.40 6.13
CA VAL A 171 23.55 10.29 5.34
C VAL A 171 23.23 9.43 4.13
N TRP A 172 23.44 9.97 2.93
CA TRP A 172 23.11 9.31 1.67
C TRP A 172 24.38 8.90 0.95
N GLU A 173 24.50 7.63 0.65
CA GLU A 173 25.63 7.08 -0.08
C GLU A 173 25.17 6.22 -1.24
N PRO A 174 25.91 6.20 -2.38
CA PRO A 174 25.57 5.31 -3.48
C PRO A 174 25.87 3.86 -3.07
N ARG A 175 24.97 2.96 -3.42
CA ARG A 175 25.12 1.54 -3.19
C ARG A 175 26.03 0.95 -4.26
N GLU A 176 26.83 -0.06 -3.87
CA GLU A 176 27.65 -0.79 -4.84
C GLU A 176 26.76 -1.43 -5.91
N GLY A 177 27.07 -1.11 -7.19
CA GLY A 177 26.31 -1.62 -8.32
C GLY A 177 25.02 -0.87 -8.64
N SER A 178 24.71 0.21 -7.93
CA SER A 178 23.51 1.03 -8.17
C SER A 178 23.89 2.51 -8.20
N ALA A 179 23.33 3.24 -9.15
CA ALA A 179 23.49 4.70 -9.23
C ALA A 179 22.57 5.45 -8.24
N GLN A 180 21.63 4.74 -7.63
CA GLN A 180 20.69 5.36 -6.68
C GLN A 180 21.33 5.49 -5.30
N LEU A 181 21.12 6.66 -4.70
CA LEU A 181 21.53 6.92 -3.32
C LEU A 181 20.57 6.24 -2.35
N HIS A 182 21.11 5.68 -1.27
CA HIS A 182 20.27 5.17 -0.19
C HIS A 182 20.78 5.70 1.14
N ALA A 183 19.89 5.82 2.12
CA ALA A 183 20.23 6.30 3.45
C ALA A 183 21.01 5.23 4.21
N THR A 184 22.16 5.61 4.82
CA THR A 184 22.99 4.71 5.62
C THR A 184 22.86 4.98 7.11
N SER A 185 22.48 6.19 7.49
CA SER A 185 22.28 6.56 8.89
C SER A 185 21.37 7.78 9.00
N GLY A 186 20.96 8.11 10.23
CA GLY A 186 20.10 9.24 10.53
C GLY A 186 18.60 8.86 10.47
N ILE A 187 17.75 9.85 10.57
CA ILE A 187 16.29 9.67 10.61
C ILE A 187 15.78 8.99 9.34
N ALA A 188 16.31 9.38 8.19
CA ALA A 188 15.90 8.79 6.91
C ALA A 188 16.22 7.29 6.84
N TYR A 189 17.31 6.85 7.42
CA TYR A 189 17.65 5.44 7.48
C TYR A 189 16.62 4.63 8.28
N TYR A 190 16.20 5.16 9.43
CA TYR A 190 15.20 4.48 10.26
C TYR A 190 13.79 4.50 9.68
N MET A 191 13.52 5.41 8.76
CA MET A 191 12.22 5.48 8.07
C MET A 191 12.18 4.65 6.79
N SER A 192 13.34 4.17 6.31
CA SER A 192 13.38 3.37 5.08
C SER A 192 13.16 1.88 5.38
N PRO A 193 12.48 1.14 4.48
CA PRO A 193 12.28 -0.29 4.69
C PRO A 193 13.59 -1.07 4.54
N PRO A 194 13.77 -2.18 5.28
CA PRO A 194 14.89 -3.09 5.03
C PRO A 194 14.75 -3.72 3.65
N LEU A 195 15.89 -3.96 3.00
CA LEU A 195 15.93 -4.42 1.62
C LEU A 195 15.40 -5.83 1.43
N ASN A 196 15.64 -6.70 2.42
CA ASN A 196 15.16 -8.07 2.41
C ASN A 196 15.02 -8.57 3.84
N PHE A 197 14.43 -9.75 3.97
CA PHE A 197 14.22 -10.38 5.27
C PHE A 197 15.53 -10.63 6.01
N LYS A 198 16.59 -10.98 5.28
CA LYS A 198 17.91 -11.25 5.84
C LYS A 198 18.52 -9.99 6.48
N GLU A 199 18.44 -8.85 5.79
CA GLU A 199 18.89 -7.57 6.36
C GLU A 199 18.04 -7.13 7.54
N ALA A 200 16.75 -7.43 7.52
CA ALA A 200 15.85 -7.15 8.63
C ALA A 200 16.27 -7.91 9.90
N LEU A 201 16.71 -9.15 9.75
CA LEU A 201 17.20 -9.95 10.88
C LEU A 201 18.58 -9.50 11.38
N LEU A 202 19.44 -9.01 10.48
CA LEU A 202 20.78 -8.55 10.84
C LEU A 202 20.78 -7.23 11.61
N ASP A 203 19.79 -6.38 11.37
CA ASP A 203 19.62 -5.09 12.07
C ASP A 203 18.24 -5.01 12.71
N PRO A 204 18.06 -5.63 13.89
CA PRO A 204 16.76 -5.69 14.54
C PRO A 204 16.26 -4.33 15.05
N VAL A 205 17.17 -3.43 15.44
CA VAL A 205 16.80 -2.10 15.94
C VAL A 205 16.16 -1.28 14.82
N HIS A 206 16.79 -1.24 13.66
CA HIS A 206 16.25 -0.55 12.48
C HIS A 206 14.88 -1.09 12.09
N THR A 207 14.76 -2.41 12.01
CA THR A 207 13.52 -3.08 11.66
C THR A 207 12.41 -2.78 12.65
N ALA A 208 12.71 -2.83 13.95
CA ALA A 208 11.74 -2.56 15.01
C ALA A 208 11.24 -1.12 14.94
N ILE A 209 12.14 -0.15 14.76
CA ILE A 209 11.78 1.28 14.64
C ILE A 209 10.96 1.51 13.40
N TYR A 210 11.32 0.91 12.27
CA TYR A 210 10.58 1.03 11.00
C TYR A 210 9.15 0.48 11.13
N VAL A 211 9.00 -0.71 11.66
CA VAL A 211 7.70 -1.34 11.86
C VAL A 211 6.81 -0.49 12.79
N THR A 212 7.37 -0.04 13.91
CA THR A 212 6.65 0.82 14.86
C THR A 212 6.21 2.13 14.20
N PHE A 213 7.10 2.76 13.45
CA PHE A 213 6.80 3.98 12.71
C PHE A 213 5.66 3.77 11.72
N MET A 214 5.73 2.69 10.94
CA MET A 214 4.67 2.39 9.95
C MET A 214 3.32 2.20 10.61
N LEU A 215 3.26 1.39 11.65
CA LEU A 215 2.00 1.10 12.34
C LEU A 215 1.40 2.36 12.97
N VAL A 216 2.20 3.13 13.69
CA VAL A 216 1.73 4.35 14.37
C VAL A 216 1.32 5.41 13.34
N ALA A 217 2.12 5.63 12.30
CA ALA A 217 1.81 6.63 11.28
C ALA A 217 0.52 6.29 10.54
N CYS A 218 0.33 5.04 10.14
CA CYS A 218 -0.88 4.62 9.46
C CYS A 218 -2.11 4.77 10.34
N ALA A 219 -2.01 4.40 11.62
CA ALA A 219 -3.11 4.57 12.56
C ALA A 219 -3.49 6.03 12.77
N LEU A 220 -2.49 6.90 12.96
CA LEU A 220 -2.72 8.34 13.16
C LEU A 220 -3.31 9.00 11.91
N PHE A 221 -2.77 8.69 10.74
CA PHE A 221 -3.29 9.25 9.49
C PHE A 221 -4.70 8.78 9.20
N SER A 222 -5.01 7.53 9.48
CA SER A 222 -6.36 7.00 9.33
C SER A 222 -7.34 7.75 10.23
N LYS A 223 -6.97 7.95 11.49
CA LYS A 223 -7.79 8.66 12.47
C LYS A 223 -8.00 10.13 12.07
N THR A 224 -6.93 10.79 11.60
CA THR A 224 -6.99 12.18 11.14
C THR A 224 -7.84 12.31 9.88
N TRP A 225 -7.72 11.36 8.95
CA TRP A 225 -8.45 11.38 7.69
C TRP A 225 -9.95 11.32 7.90
N ILE A 226 -10.42 10.60 8.90
CA ILE A 226 -11.86 10.55 9.22
C ILE A 226 -12.40 11.97 9.48
N GLU A 227 -11.67 12.77 10.26
CA GLU A 227 -12.11 14.12 10.60
C GLU A 227 -12.10 15.05 9.38
N VAL A 228 -11.11 14.89 8.50
CA VAL A 228 -10.95 15.75 7.32
C VAL A 228 -11.93 15.39 6.20
N SER A 229 -12.18 14.11 5.98
CA SER A 229 -12.97 13.63 4.84
C SER A 229 -14.49 13.71 5.05
N GLY A 230 -14.94 14.09 6.22
CA GLY A 230 -16.37 14.11 6.53
C GLY A 230 -16.95 12.74 6.83
N SER A 231 -16.10 11.78 7.18
CA SER A 231 -16.52 10.42 7.55
C SER A 231 -16.51 10.21 9.07
N SER A 232 -16.42 11.31 9.85
CA SER A 232 -16.47 11.25 11.31
C SER A 232 -17.82 10.70 11.80
N PRO A 233 -17.89 10.16 13.02
CA PRO A 233 -19.16 9.65 13.56
C PRO A 233 -20.27 10.69 13.54
N ARG A 234 -19.91 11.96 13.78
CA ARG A 234 -20.87 13.07 13.78
C ARG A 234 -21.45 13.28 12.37
N ASP A 235 -20.61 13.28 11.35
CA ASP A 235 -21.03 13.49 9.96
C ASP A 235 -21.86 12.32 9.45
N VAL A 236 -21.47 11.09 9.78
CA VAL A 236 -22.21 9.87 9.40
C VAL A 236 -23.58 9.84 10.07
N ALA A 237 -23.65 10.20 11.37
CA ALA A 237 -24.91 10.26 12.10
C ALA A 237 -25.86 11.29 11.47
N LYS A 238 -25.33 12.44 11.07
CA LYS A 238 -26.11 13.47 10.39
C LYS A 238 -26.63 13.01 9.02
N GLN A 239 -25.79 12.34 8.23
CA GLN A 239 -26.20 11.79 6.93
C GLN A 239 -27.32 10.76 7.09
N LEU A 240 -27.21 9.85 8.06
CA LEU A 240 -28.22 8.85 8.31
C LEU A 240 -29.54 9.49 8.76
N LYS A 241 -29.46 10.54 9.59
CA LYS A 241 -30.63 11.29 10.02
C LYS A 241 -31.33 11.98 8.84
N ASP A 242 -30.55 12.58 7.93
CA ASP A 242 -31.08 13.26 6.74
C ASP A 242 -31.75 12.27 5.78
N GLN A 243 -31.26 11.03 5.73
CA GLN A 243 -31.86 9.95 4.92
C GLN A 243 -33.08 9.32 5.59
N GLY A 244 -33.38 9.73 6.83
CA GLY A 244 -34.51 9.18 7.57
C GLY A 244 -34.26 7.81 8.18
N LEU A 245 -32.99 7.40 8.30
CA LEU A 245 -32.61 6.14 8.94
C LEU A 245 -32.31 6.35 10.41
N VAL A 246 -32.80 5.45 11.24
CA VAL A 246 -32.57 5.46 12.70
C VAL A 246 -32.06 4.10 13.12
N MET A 247 -31.20 4.07 14.14
CA MET A 247 -30.73 2.81 14.71
C MET A 247 -31.90 2.05 15.36
N ALA A 248 -32.01 0.75 15.05
CA ALA A 248 -33.06 -0.09 15.59
C ALA A 248 -32.98 -0.17 17.11
N GLY A 249 -34.07 0.21 17.80
CA GLY A 249 -34.18 0.18 19.26
C GLY A 249 -33.52 1.34 19.99
N HIS A 250 -32.99 2.33 19.29
CA HIS A 250 -32.30 3.49 19.89
C HIS A 250 -32.87 4.80 19.35
N ARG A 251 -32.76 5.85 20.16
CA ARG A 251 -33.12 7.22 19.75
C ARG A 251 -32.00 7.82 18.92
N GLU A 252 -32.28 8.91 18.17
CA GLU A 252 -31.32 9.59 17.30
C GLU A 252 -30.00 9.96 18.00
N GLN A 253 -30.09 10.36 19.29
CA GLN A 253 -28.88 10.72 20.06
C GLN A 253 -27.99 9.52 20.35
N SER A 254 -28.52 8.31 20.42
CA SER A 254 -27.73 7.12 20.69
C SER A 254 -27.00 6.61 19.43
N MET A 255 -27.47 6.97 18.25
CA MET A 255 -26.77 6.65 17.00
C MET A 255 -25.36 7.27 16.96
N TYR A 256 -25.25 8.54 17.31
CA TYR A 256 -23.95 9.22 17.39
C TYR A 256 -23.02 8.54 18.40
N LYS A 257 -23.54 8.15 19.56
CA LYS A 257 -22.74 7.47 20.59
C LYS A 257 -22.22 6.12 20.10
N GLU A 258 -23.07 5.34 19.43
CA GLU A 258 -22.67 4.04 18.89
C GLU A 258 -21.65 4.19 17.78
N LEU A 259 -21.86 5.12 16.86
CA LEU A 259 -20.90 5.41 15.80
C LEU A 259 -19.58 5.91 16.34
N LYS A 260 -19.61 6.78 17.36
CA LYS A 260 -18.41 7.28 18.03
C LYS A 260 -17.62 6.15 18.70
N ARG A 261 -18.30 5.10 19.16
CA ARG A 261 -17.63 3.94 19.75
C ARG A 261 -16.93 3.09 18.69
N VAL A 262 -17.56 2.91 17.52
CA VAL A 262 -17.11 1.94 16.51
C VAL A 262 -16.15 2.56 15.49
N ILE A 263 -16.50 3.72 14.93
CA ILE A 263 -15.77 4.27 13.78
C ILE A 263 -14.31 4.63 14.10
N PRO A 264 -13.97 5.37 15.19
CA PRO A 264 -12.56 5.67 15.47
C PRO A 264 -11.73 4.42 15.72
N THR A 265 -12.29 3.42 16.40
CA THR A 265 -11.60 2.15 16.66
C THR A 265 -11.36 1.39 15.36
N ALA A 266 -12.38 1.30 14.51
CA ALA A 266 -12.26 0.63 13.21
C ALA A 266 -11.22 1.33 12.33
N ALA A 267 -11.24 2.65 12.29
CA ALA A 267 -10.30 3.43 11.48
C ALA A 267 -8.85 3.25 11.96
N ALA A 268 -8.60 3.38 13.25
CA ALA A 268 -7.26 3.24 13.81
C ALA A 268 -6.72 1.82 13.63
N PHE A 269 -7.55 0.82 13.92
CA PHE A 269 -7.17 -0.59 13.78
C PHE A 269 -6.95 -0.97 12.31
N GLY A 270 -7.84 -0.53 11.42
CA GLY A 270 -7.70 -0.74 9.98
C GLY A 270 -6.44 -0.10 9.41
N GLY A 271 -6.14 1.12 9.84
CA GLY A 271 -4.91 1.81 9.47
C GLY A 271 -3.67 1.04 9.90
N ALA A 272 -3.66 0.55 11.15
CA ALA A 272 -2.57 -0.27 11.66
C ALA A 272 -2.44 -1.58 10.89
N CYS A 273 -3.54 -2.24 10.54
CA CYS A 273 -3.55 -3.46 9.73
C CYS A 273 -2.97 -3.21 8.32
N ILE A 274 -3.32 -2.10 7.69
CA ILE A 274 -2.80 -1.72 6.38
C ILE A 274 -1.29 -1.51 6.47
N GLY A 275 -0.82 -0.82 7.50
CA GLY A 275 0.60 -0.63 7.74
C GLY A 275 1.35 -1.94 7.94
N ALA A 276 0.78 -2.85 8.72
CA ALA A 276 1.37 -4.17 8.96
C ALA A 276 1.45 -5.00 7.67
N LEU A 277 0.41 -4.97 6.85
CA LEU A 277 0.39 -5.67 5.56
C LEU A 277 1.44 -5.10 4.60
N SER A 278 1.60 -3.78 4.57
CA SER A 278 2.62 -3.13 3.75
C SER A 278 4.02 -3.57 4.14
N VAL A 279 4.32 -3.59 5.44
CA VAL A 279 5.61 -4.04 5.96
C VAL A 279 5.85 -5.51 5.62
N ALA A 280 4.84 -6.35 5.82
CA ALA A 280 4.93 -7.78 5.51
C ALA A 280 5.20 -8.02 4.03
N SER A 281 4.55 -7.27 3.14
CA SER A 281 4.78 -7.36 1.70
C SER A 281 6.20 -7.00 1.32
N ASP A 282 6.74 -5.93 1.90
CA ASP A 282 8.12 -5.50 1.64
C ASP A 282 9.14 -6.54 2.11
N LEU A 283 8.92 -7.12 3.30
CA LEU A 283 9.81 -8.14 3.86
C LEU A 283 9.78 -9.45 3.08
N LEU A 284 8.61 -9.84 2.56
CA LEU A 284 8.45 -11.05 1.77
C LEU A 284 9.01 -10.91 0.35
N GLY A 285 9.34 -9.70 -0.07
CA GLY A 285 9.86 -9.46 -1.41
C GLY A 285 8.82 -9.57 -2.52
N ALA A 286 7.58 -9.19 -2.23
CA ALA A 286 6.51 -9.21 -3.23
C ALA A 286 6.86 -8.34 -4.44
N LEU A 287 6.37 -8.73 -5.61
CA LEU A 287 6.53 -7.96 -6.84
C LEU A 287 5.81 -6.61 -6.70
N GLY A 288 6.51 -5.55 -6.99
CA GLY A 288 6.05 -4.21 -6.71
C GLY A 288 6.26 -3.87 -5.23
N SER A 289 5.95 -2.63 -4.84
CA SER A 289 6.03 -2.23 -3.44
C SER A 289 4.79 -2.73 -2.68
N GLY A 290 4.94 -2.94 -1.38
CA GLY A 290 3.80 -3.29 -0.53
C GLY A 290 2.69 -2.26 -0.60
N THR A 291 3.05 -0.99 -0.63
CA THR A 291 2.13 0.14 -0.85
C THR A 291 1.38 -0.02 -2.17
N GLY A 292 2.10 -0.35 -3.24
CA GLY A 292 1.52 -0.52 -4.56
C GLY A 292 0.49 -1.65 -4.61
N ILE A 293 0.79 -2.79 -4.00
CA ILE A 293 -0.12 -3.93 -3.95
C ILE A 293 -1.39 -3.58 -3.19
N LEU A 294 -1.26 -2.90 -2.06
CA LEU A 294 -2.41 -2.45 -1.27
C LEU A 294 -3.29 -1.48 -2.04
N LEU A 295 -2.69 -0.55 -2.78
CA LEU A 295 -3.42 0.39 -3.62
C LEU A 295 -4.19 -0.34 -4.73
N ALA A 296 -3.58 -1.35 -5.33
CA ALA A 296 -4.23 -2.12 -6.40
C ALA A 296 -5.43 -2.93 -5.88
N VAL A 297 -5.31 -3.51 -4.69
CA VAL A 297 -6.38 -4.34 -4.11
C VAL A 297 -7.52 -3.46 -3.57
N THR A 298 -7.17 -2.37 -2.91
CA THR A 298 -8.17 -1.47 -2.37
C THR A 298 -8.70 -0.50 -3.41
#